data_e53754ce80a02479b535313e5f992149
#
_entry.id   e53754ce80a02479b535313e5f992149
#
_cell.length_a   1.000
_cell.length_b   1.000
_cell.length_c   1.000
_cell.angle_alpha   90.00
_cell.angle_beta   90.00
_cell.angle_gamma   90.00
#
_symmetry.space_group_name_H-M   'P 1'
#
loop_
_entity.id
_entity.type
_entity.pdbx_description
1 polymer ?
#
loop_
_entity_poly.entity_id
_entity_poly.type
_entity_poly.pdbx_seq_one_letter_code
_entity_poly.pdbx_strand_id
1 'polypeptide(L)'
;MIFRRIMYFVLLYAVITYNVLYRTYDGFIMLVFVVSTSLLSFIMLMLSRLKLSYGFRQKTIYVTRAGEHEIRYDIKNVMPFPLTRVDMKYESQKKTQSFTVGAANTAIVTRKDRRQHCGCYFENIQRITLYDFFRVFGMKIKNPGVVKIVALPRLFDVNTEEYIEGMLCVENESSRIALKGSEVSGIREYAPGDSMKNIHHKLSSRMSKLMVKEYAAEEGSDDGFVFIDDDSAQPDVRDTMLEFMYNVMYLRLKTDKKATGYILKGTAADPVEITSKEDIDNFFERVYEENEADEQGLNDIPSGAFVFAVSFTEKLYRSCLQLCGKANNIVLYLPDIEQSRMDKPGVEVVYISTGGEGDW
;
A
#
# COMPACT_ATOMS: atom_id res chain seq x y z
N MET A 1 28.36 -24.27 -8.06
CA MET A 1 27.57 -25.49 -7.79
C MET A 1 27.93 -26.64 -8.69
N ILE A 2 27.91 -26.46 -9.97
CA ILE A 2 28.28 -27.48 -10.96
C ILE A 2 29.66 -28.04 -10.63
N PHE A 3 30.65 -27.20 -10.30
CA PHE A 3 32.01 -27.61 -9.96
C PHE A 3 32.06 -28.61 -8.78
N ARG A 4 31.30 -28.39 -7.70
CA ARG A 4 31.27 -29.31 -6.53
C ARG A 4 30.66 -30.66 -6.88
N ARG A 5 29.61 -30.69 -7.72
CA ARG A 5 29.04 -31.93 -8.22
C ARG A 5 30.03 -32.70 -9.06
N ILE A 6 30.71 -32.01 -9.97
CA ILE A 6 31.75 -32.63 -10.80
C ILE A 6 32.86 -33.20 -9.91
N MET A 7 33.34 -32.42 -8.94
CA MET A 7 34.38 -32.88 -8.00
C MET A 7 33.95 -34.12 -7.21
N TYR A 8 32.71 -34.17 -6.75
CA TYR A 8 32.16 -35.35 -6.06
C TYR A 8 32.14 -36.59 -6.98
N PHE A 9 31.65 -36.45 -8.19
CA PHE A 9 31.62 -37.54 -9.18
C PHE A 9 33.02 -38.02 -9.57
N VAL A 10 33.98 -37.09 -9.73
CA VAL A 10 35.38 -37.40 -10.00
C VAL A 10 35.99 -38.18 -8.82
N LEU A 11 35.74 -37.75 -7.58
CA LEU A 11 36.17 -38.46 -6.37
C LEU A 11 35.56 -39.88 -6.29
N LEU A 12 34.25 -39.99 -6.54
CA LEU A 12 33.57 -41.29 -6.54
C LEU A 12 34.14 -42.20 -7.63
N TYR A 13 34.37 -41.69 -8.82
CA TYR A 13 34.99 -42.44 -9.92
C TYR A 13 36.41 -42.88 -9.55
N ALA A 14 37.23 -42.02 -8.95
CA ALA A 14 38.59 -42.36 -8.51
C ALA A 14 38.58 -43.49 -7.47
N VAL A 15 37.65 -43.41 -6.50
CA VAL A 15 37.54 -44.45 -5.46
C VAL A 15 37.07 -45.78 -6.03
N ILE A 16 36.13 -45.78 -6.97
CA ILE A 16 35.68 -46.99 -7.68
C ILE A 16 36.83 -47.59 -8.47
N THR A 17 37.55 -46.77 -9.25
CA THR A 17 38.68 -47.21 -10.06
C THR A 17 39.78 -47.82 -9.19
N TYR A 18 40.10 -47.17 -8.04
CA TYR A 18 41.07 -47.70 -7.09
C TYR A 18 40.62 -49.05 -6.55
N ASN A 19 39.36 -49.19 -6.15
CA ASN A 19 38.82 -50.48 -5.66
C ASN A 19 38.87 -51.61 -6.68
N VAL A 20 38.56 -51.29 -7.95
CA VAL A 20 38.60 -52.28 -9.04
C VAL A 20 40.04 -52.73 -9.36
N LEU A 21 40.99 -51.80 -9.39
CA LEU A 21 42.38 -52.07 -9.72
C LEU A 21 43.10 -52.84 -8.64
N TYR A 22 42.98 -52.44 -7.39
CA TYR A 22 43.80 -52.97 -6.29
C TYR A 22 43.10 -54.08 -5.49
N ARG A 23 41.76 -54.13 -5.52
CA ARG A 23 40.93 -55.14 -4.77
C ARG A 23 41.32 -55.27 -3.31
N THR A 24 41.74 -54.15 -2.67
CA THR A 24 42.14 -54.14 -1.30
C THR A 24 40.95 -53.94 -0.39
N TYR A 25 41.02 -54.46 0.87
CA TYR A 25 39.98 -54.25 1.89
C TYR A 25 39.83 -52.75 2.21
N ASP A 26 40.91 -51.98 2.23
CA ASP A 26 40.93 -50.55 2.48
C ASP A 26 40.18 -49.78 1.36
N GLY A 27 40.32 -50.18 0.10
CA GLY A 27 39.57 -49.61 -1.03
C GLY A 27 38.06 -49.82 -0.91
N PHE A 28 37.66 -50.99 -0.41
CA PHE A 28 36.26 -51.29 -0.12
C PHE A 28 35.69 -50.41 1.00
N ILE A 29 36.42 -50.27 2.12
CA ILE A 29 36.04 -49.39 3.24
C ILE A 29 35.87 -47.94 2.75
N MET A 30 36.82 -47.45 1.98
CA MET A 30 36.77 -46.09 1.42
C MET A 30 35.55 -45.85 0.51
N LEU A 31 35.22 -46.84 -0.31
CA LEU A 31 34.03 -46.77 -1.16
C LEU A 31 32.74 -46.71 -0.32
N VAL A 32 32.62 -47.63 0.66
CA VAL A 32 31.47 -47.67 1.58
C VAL A 32 31.34 -46.36 2.34
N PHE A 33 32.44 -45.77 2.81
CA PHE A 33 32.45 -44.51 3.51
C PHE A 33 31.96 -43.35 2.64
N VAL A 34 32.44 -43.19 1.40
CA VAL A 34 32.03 -42.11 0.48
C VAL A 34 30.55 -42.26 0.11
N VAL A 35 30.08 -43.48 -0.16
CA VAL A 35 28.68 -43.72 -0.50
C VAL A 35 27.75 -43.50 0.71
N SER A 36 28.12 -44.01 1.89
CA SER A 36 27.30 -43.90 3.10
C SER A 36 27.17 -42.45 3.58
N THR A 37 28.26 -41.68 3.55
CA THR A 37 28.24 -40.25 3.92
C THR A 37 27.37 -39.43 2.97
N SER A 38 27.41 -39.72 1.68
CA SER A 38 26.59 -39.09 0.69
C SER A 38 25.11 -39.43 0.84
N LEU A 39 24.81 -40.68 1.08
CA LEU A 39 23.44 -41.16 1.37
C LEU A 39 22.89 -40.54 2.66
N LEU A 40 23.69 -40.47 3.71
CA LEU A 40 23.30 -39.85 4.98
C LEU A 40 22.99 -38.36 4.76
N SER A 41 23.83 -37.62 4.01
CA SER A 41 23.61 -36.21 3.69
C SER A 41 22.31 -36.00 2.91
N PHE A 42 22.00 -36.88 1.96
CA PHE A 42 20.74 -36.86 1.23
C PHE A 42 19.52 -37.13 2.12
N ILE A 43 19.62 -38.15 3.01
CA ILE A 43 18.55 -38.44 3.98
C ILE A 43 18.31 -37.23 4.91
N MET A 44 19.38 -36.63 5.43
CA MET A 44 19.27 -35.41 6.25
C MET A 44 18.58 -34.26 5.51
N LEU A 45 18.90 -34.04 4.23
CA LEU A 45 18.23 -33.06 3.41
C LEU A 45 16.74 -33.37 3.24
N MET A 46 16.39 -34.61 2.99
CA MET A 46 15.00 -35.06 2.85
C MET A 46 14.20 -34.86 4.14
N LEU A 47 14.77 -35.24 5.30
CA LEU A 47 14.15 -35.01 6.60
C LEU A 47 13.98 -33.52 6.92
N SER A 48 14.99 -32.69 6.60
CA SER A 48 14.90 -31.26 6.77
C SER A 48 13.76 -30.67 5.94
N ARG A 49 13.61 -31.11 4.68
CA ARG A 49 12.52 -30.65 3.82
C ARG A 49 11.13 -30.97 4.39
N LEU A 50 10.96 -32.15 4.99
CA LEU A 50 9.67 -32.59 5.53
C LEU A 50 9.27 -31.82 6.79
N LYS A 51 10.25 -31.42 7.62
CA LYS A 51 10.01 -30.72 8.90
C LYS A 51 10.35 -29.24 8.90
N LEU A 52 10.63 -28.66 7.73
CA LEU A 52 10.88 -27.23 7.57
C LEU A 52 9.57 -26.47 7.64
N SER A 53 9.47 -25.49 8.54
CA SER A 53 8.40 -24.50 8.56
C SER A 53 8.90 -23.21 7.91
N TYR A 54 8.15 -22.67 7.00
CA TYR A 54 8.53 -21.46 6.27
C TYR A 54 7.31 -20.64 5.91
N GLY A 55 7.49 -19.32 5.83
CA GLY A 55 6.43 -18.40 5.43
C GLY A 55 6.78 -16.94 5.65
N PHE A 56 5.98 -16.06 5.06
CA PHE A 56 6.02 -14.64 5.39
C PHE A 56 5.49 -14.46 6.81
N ARG A 57 6.14 -13.58 7.57
CA ARG A 57 5.75 -13.29 8.95
C ARG A 57 4.39 -12.60 9.02
N GLN A 58 4.11 -11.75 8.02
CA GLN A 58 2.83 -11.06 7.85
C GLN A 58 2.26 -11.42 6.48
N LYS A 59 0.96 -11.58 6.40
CA LYS A 59 0.26 -11.84 5.12
C LYS A 59 0.04 -10.54 4.35
N THR A 60 -0.25 -9.45 5.06
CA THR A 60 -0.42 -8.11 4.52
C THR A 60 0.52 -7.16 5.24
N ILE A 61 1.18 -6.27 4.50
CA ILE A 61 2.09 -5.25 5.00
C ILE A 61 1.60 -3.90 4.47
N TYR A 62 1.20 -3.01 5.38
CA TYR A 62 0.87 -1.63 5.03
C TYR A 62 2.12 -0.78 5.08
N VAL A 63 2.37 -0.04 4.01
CA VAL A 63 3.55 0.80 3.87
C VAL A 63 3.16 2.14 3.29
N THR A 64 3.88 3.18 3.63
CA THR A 64 3.67 4.50 3.02
C THR A 64 4.37 4.56 1.66
N ARG A 65 3.74 5.19 0.69
CA ARG A 65 4.31 5.48 -0.64
C ARG A 65 5.71 6.05 -0.49
N ALA A 66 6.65 5.56 -1.31
CA ALA A 66 8.06 5.91 -1.33
C ALA A 66 8.82 5.67 0.00
N GLY A 67 8.18 5.11 1.03
CA GLY A 67 8.83 4.69 2.27
C GLY A 67 9.62 3.39 2.10
N GLU A 68 10.74 3.28 2.82
CA GLU A 68 11.47 2.02 2.92
C GLU A 68 10.75 1.10 3.92
N HIS A 69 10.54 -0.13 3.52
CA HIS A 69 9.96 -1.15 4.39
C HIS A 69 10.71 -2.46 4.30
N GLU A 70 10.52 -3.31 5.30
CA GLU A 70 11.18 -4.60 5.40
C GLU A 70 10.18 -5.75 5.24
N ILE A 71 10.39 -6.56 4.23
CA ILE A 71 9.68 -7.81 4.04
C ILE A 71 10.46 -8.89 4.80
N ARG A 72 9.82 -9.54 5.77
CA ARG A 72 10.43 -10.58 6.61
C ARG A 72 9.85 -11.94 6.29
N TYR A 73 10.76 -12.87 6.00
CA TYR A 73 10.43 -14.26 5.72
C TYR A 73 11.12 -15.16 6.71
N ASP A 74 10.36 -15.95 7.42
CA ASP A 74 10.85 -16.83 8.46
C ASP A 74 11.03 -18.25 7.91
N ILE A 75 12.22 -18.85 8.15
CA ILE A 75 12.53 -20.23 7.82
C ILE A 75 12.99 -20.90 9.10
N LYS A 76 12.15 -21.79 9.65
CA LYS A 76 12.41 -22.50 10.89
C LYS A 76 12.86 -23.92 10.56
N ASN A 77 14.10 -24.23 10.92
CA ASN A 77 14.65 -25.58 10.88
C ASN A 77 14.43 -26.25 12.25
N VAL A 78 13.61 -27.29 12.28
CA VAL A 78 13.32 -28.04 13.52
C VAL A 78 14.36 -29.14 13.77
N MET A 79 15.18 -29.46 12.77
CA MET A 79 16.14 -30.58 12.85
C MET A 79 17.39 -30.19 13.63
N PRO A 80 18.04 -31.19 14.32
CA PRO A 80 19.25 -30.97 15.12
C PRO A 80 20.52 -30.72 14.27
N PHE A 81 20.42 -30.70 12.97
CA PHE A 81 21.52 -30.41 12.03
C PHE A 81 21.25 -29.20 11.18
N PRO A 82 22.29 -28.41 10.84
CA PRO A 82 22.13 -27.19 10.12
C PRO A 82 21.88 -27.41 8.62
N LEU A 83 21.12 -26.51 8.00
CA LEU A 83 21.05 -26.34 6.57
C LEU A 83 22.18 -25.42 6.10
N THR A 84 23.19 -26.01 5.48
CA THR A 84 24.42 -25.28 5.12
C THR A 84 24.25 -24.26 4.04
N ARG A 85 23.19 -24.39 3.22
CA ARG A 85 22.83 -23.43 2.21
C ARG A 85 21.36 -23.53 1.83
N VAL A 86 20.71 -22.37 1.85
CA VAL A 86 19.37 -22.16 1.34
C VAL A 86 19.45 -21.03 0.31
N ASP A 87 19.03 -21.29 -0.91
CA ASP A 87 18.96 -20.29 -1.97
C ASP A 87 17.50 -19.88 -2.18
N MET A 88 17.21 -18.59 -2.01
CA MET A 88 15.89 -17.99 -2.21
C MET A 88 15.91 -17.03 -3.38
N LYS A 89 14.92 -17.13 -4.26
CA LYS A 89 14.74 -16.23 -5.40
C LYS A 89 13.35 -15.63 -5.35
N TYR A 90 13.29 -14.30 -5.30
CA TYR A 90 12.07 -13.53 -5.42
C TYR A 90 11.69 -13.37 -6.90
N GLU A 91 10.40 -13.21 -7.16
CA GLU A 91 9.90 -13.00 -8.52
C GLU A 91 10.35 -11.64 -9.07
N SER A 92 10.30 -10.61 -8.24
CA SER A 92 10.69 -9.24 -8.59
C SER A 92 12.19 -9.05 -8.78
N GLN A 93 13.04 -10.01 -8.37
CA GLN A 93 14.50 -9.87 -8.43
C GLN A 93 15.19 -10.95 -9.28
N LYS A 94 16.18 -10.50 -10.09
CA LYS A 94 17.05 -11.42 -10.82
C LYS A 94 18.08 -12.12 -9.94
N LYS A 95 18.46 -11.54 -8.79
CA LYS A 95 19.49 -12.07 -7.89
C LYS A 95 18.90 -13.08 -6.91
N THR A 96 19.63 -14.20 -6.71
CA THR A 96 19.31 -15.21 -5.70
C THR A 96 20.02 -14.85 -4.39
N GLN A 97 19.28 -14.82 -3.30
CA GLN A 97 19.83 -14.63 -1.97
C GLN A 97 20.18 -16.00 -1.37
N SER A 98 21.41 -16.14 -0.85
CA SER A 98 21.88 -17.37 -0.23
C SER A 98 22.19 -17.13 1.24
N PHE A 99 21.74 -18.03 2.12
CA PHE A 99 21.96 -17.97 3.56
C PHE A 99 22.04 -19.37 4.16
N THR A 100 22.37 -19.44 5.45
CA THR A 100 22.44 -20.67 6.23
C THR A 100 21.36 -20.65 7.31
N VAL A 101 20.85 -21.83 7.66
CA VAL A 101 19.91 -21.98 8.78
C VAL A 101 20.53 -22.92 9.80
N GLY A 102 20.71 -22.46 11.03
CA GLY A 102 21.28 -23.25 12.11
C GLY A 102 20.45 -24.48 12.47
N ALA A 103 21.06 -25.38 13.25
CA ALA A 103 20.35 -26.52 13.84
C ALA A 103 19.29 -26.03 14.83
N ALA A 104 18.09 -26.55 14.77
CA ALA A 104 16.97 -26.21 15.66
C ALA A 104 16.76 -24.69 15.79
N ASN A 105 16.99 -23.92 14.71
CA ASN A 105 16.98 -22.46 14.71
C ASN A 105 16.07 -21.90 13.62
N THR A 106 15.69 -20.63 13.79
CA THR A 106 14.92 -19.86 12.81
C THR A 106 15.82 -18.83 12.15
N ALA A 107 15.92 -18.87 10.84
CA ALA A 107 16.53 -17.80 10.06
C ALA A 107 15.45 -16.82 9.61
N ILE A 108 15.65 -15.54 9.93
CA ILE A 108 14.81 -14.45 9.47
C ILE A 108 15.52 -13.80 8.30
N VAL A 109 14.92 -13.92 7.12
CA VAL A 109 15.43 -13.28 5.92
C VAL A 109 14.70 -11.97 5.76
N THR A 110 15.42 -10.87 5.90
CA THR A 110 14.89 -9.51 5.76
C THR A 110 15.30 -8.96 4.41
N ARG A 111 14.34 -8.36 3.73
CA ARG A 111 14.56 -7.65 2.48
C ARG A 111 13.98 -6.26 2.58
N LYS A 112 14.77 -5.25 2.23
CA LYS A 112 14.29 -3.88 2.05
C LYS A 112 13.64 -3.75 0.68
N ASP A 113 12.48 -3.12 0.66
CA ASP A 113 11.74 -2.79 -0.55
C ASP A 113 11.21 -1.35 -0.46
N ARG A 114 10.89 -0.76 -1.61
CA ARG A 114 10.34 0.59 -1.70
C ARG A 114 9.37 0.63 -2.87
N ARG A 115 8.14 1.02 -2.61
CA ARG A 115 7.11 1.20 -3.64
C ARG A 115 6.94 2.67 -3.94
N GLN A 116 7.11 3.06 -5.20
CA GLN A 116 7.03 4.46 -5.62
C GLN A 116 5.60 4.96 -5.74
N HIS A 117 4.68 4.08 -6.15
CA HIS A 117 3.28 4.40 -6.38
C HIS A 117 2.36 3.73 -5.38
N CYS A 118 1.21 4.35 -5.14
CA CYS A 118 0.13 3.80 -4.34
C CYS A 118 -0.49 2.58 -5.03
N GLY A 119 -0.97 1.60 -4.24
CA GLY A 119 -1.64 0.43 -4.78
C GLY A 119 -1.35 -0.86 -4.03
N CYS A 120 -1.97 -1.95 -4.48
CA CYS A 120 -1.75 -3.29 -3.96
C CYS A 120 -0.73 -4.04 -4.80
N TYR A 121 0.31 -4.55 -4.16
CA TYR A 121 1.37 -5.32 -4.78
C TYR A 121 1.46 -6.70 -4.15
N PHE A 122 1.65 -7.72 -4.98
CA PHE A 122 1.88 -9.08 -4.51
C PHE A 122 3.34 -9.45 -4.74
N GLU A 123 4.04 -9.76 -3.66
CA GLU A 123 5.42 -10.25 -3.75
C GLU A 123 5.41 -11.75 -3.52
N ASN A 124 5.90 -12.47 -4.52
CA ASN A 124 5.95 -13.92 -4.53
C ASN A 124 7.41 -14.39 -4.48
N ILE A 125 7.65 -15.47 -3.74
CA ILE A 125 8.93 -16.16 -3.79
C ILE A 125 8.86 -17.20 -4.90
N GLN A 126 9.60 -16.97 -5.97
CA GLN A 126 9.61 -17.85 -7.14
C GLN A 126 10.10 -19.25 -6.76
N ARG A 127 11.15 -19.34 -5.92
CA ARG A 127 11.77 -20.61 -5.59
C ARG A 127 12.63 -20.51 -4.33
N ILE A 128 12.51 -21.52 -3.48
CA ILE A 128 13.46 -21.82 -2.40
C ILE A 128 14.11 -23.16 -2.72
N THR A 129 15.45 -23.24 -2.65
CA THR A 129 16.20 -24.47 -2.87
C THR A 129 17.07 -24.75 -1.65
N LEU A 130 16.84 -25.90 -1.04
CA LEU A 130 17.66 -26.41 0.07
C LEU A 130 18.78 -27.26 -0.48
N TYR A 131 19.95 -27.16 0.11
CA TYR A 131 21.10 -27.98 -0.26
C TYR A 131 21.57 -28.82 0.93
N ASP A 132 22.05 -30.02 0.60
CA ASP A 132 22.69 -30.89 1.55
C ASP A 132 24.03 -30.33 2.05
N PHE A 133 24.64 -31.03 3.06
CA PHE A 133 25.87 -30.57 3.67
C PHE A 133 27.02 -30.40 2.65
N PHE A 134 27.16 -31.32 1.73
CA PHE A 134 28.19 -31.28 0.68
C PHE A 134 27.82 -30.40 -0.52
N ARG A 135 26.57 -29.96 -0.58
CA ARG A 135 26.00 -29.17 -1.70
C ARG A 135 26.01 -29.91 -3.03
N VAL A 136 25.92 -31.23 -3.00
CA VAL A 136 25.81 -32.11 -4.15
C VAL A 136 24.34 -32.19 -4.59
N PHE A 137 23.45 -32.40 -3.62
CA PHE A 137 22.02 -32.49 -3.84
C PHE A 137 21.32 -31.17 -3.52
N GLY A 138 20.26 -30.89 -4.25
CA GLY A 138 19.42 -29.71 -4.02
C GLY A 138 17.96 -30.05 -4.21
N MET A 139 17.12 -29.70 -3.22
CA MET A 139 15.69 -29.91 -3.26
C MET A 139 14.95 -28.59 -3.33
N LYS A 140 13.98 -28.48 -4.24
CA LYS A 140 13.12 -27.29 -4.38
C LYS A 140 11.92 -27.41 -3.48
N ILE A 141 11.53 -26.27 -2.87
CA ILE A 141 10.27 -26.10 -2.16
C ILE A 141 9.25 -25.54 -3.14
N LYS A 142 8.05 -26.12 -3.15
CA LYS A 142 6.90 -25.63 -3.90
C LYS A 142 6.05 -24.71 -3.04
N ASN A 143 5.48 -23.68 -3.65
CA ASN A 143 4.55 -22.73 -3.01
C ASN A 143 5.12 -22.09 -1.72
N PRO A 144 6.20 -21.32 -1.82
CA PRO A 144 6.83 -20.73 -0.65
C PRO A 144 6.02 -19.61 0.00
N GLY A 145 4.90 -19.21 -0.61
CA GLY A 145 3.97 -18.19 -0.10
C GLY A 145 4.04 -16.87 -0.85
N VAL A 146 3.00 -16.08 -0.66
CA VAL A 146 2.82 -14.73 -1.22
C VAL A 146 2.56 -13.77 -0.08
N VAL A 147 3.08 -12.56 -0.15
CA VAL A 147 2.76 -11.44 0.74
C VAL A 147 2.12 -10.32 -0.06
N LYS A 148 1.06 -9.76 0.51
CA LYS A 148 0.39 -8.57 -0.02
C LYS A 148 1.04 -7.34 0.59
N ILE A 149 1.40 -6.37 -0.23
CA ILE A 149 1.97 -5.08 0.17
C ILE A 149 1.00 -4.00 -0.29
N VAL A 150 0.44 -3.27 0.66
CA VAL A 150 -0.47 -2.16 0.40
C VAL A 150 0.32 -0.87 0.57
N ALA A 151 0.61 -0.19 -0.53
CA ALA A 151 1.29 1.09 -0.52
C ALA A 151 0.25 2.21 -0.37
N LEU A 152 0.15 2.74 0.83
CA LEU A 152 -0.76 3.83 1.21
C LEU A 152 -0.19 5.20 0.83
N PRO A 153 -1.04 6.20 0.63
CA PRO A 153 -0.64 7.58 0.44
C PRO A 153 0.15 8.14 1.63
N ARG A 154 0.90 9.20 1.41
CA ARG A 154 1.61 9.88 2.50
C ARG A 154 0.62 10.66 3.35
N LEU A 155 0.84 10.62 4.66
CA LEU A 155 0.08 11.40 5.63
C LEU A 155 0.93 12.55 6.14
N PHE A 156 0.39 13.77 6.05
CA PHE A 156 0.99 14.99 6.59
C PHE A 156 0.33 15.36 7.92
N ASP A 157 0.57 14.55 8.96
CA ASP A 157 -0.12 14.62 10.25
C ASP A 157 0.03 15.97 10.96
N VAL A 158 1.21 16.59 10.90
CA VAL A 158 1.50 17.86 11.60
C VAL A 158 0.96 19.06 10.81
N ASN A 159 1.10 19.05 9.48
CA ASN A 159 0.76 20.16 8.58
C ASN A 159 -0.37 19.80 7.62
N THR A 160 -1.33 18.97 8.06
CA THR A 160 -2.42 18.49 7.17
C THR A 160 -3.22 19.63 6.57
N GLU A 161 -3.55 20.66 7.37
CA GLU A 161 -4.30 21.82 6.87
C GLU A 161 -3.49 22.64 5.87
N GLU A 162 -2.20 22.86 6.16
CA GLU A 162 -1.29 23.61 5.29
C GLU A 162 -1.05 22.87 3.95
N TYR A 163 -0.89 21.53 4.02
CA TYR A 163 -0.79 20.69 2.84
C TYR A 163 -2.03 20.83 1.95
N ILE A 164 -3.22 20.69 2.53
CA ILE A 164 -4.48 20.78 1.77
C ILE A 164 -4.64 22.18 1.18
N GLU A 165 -4.37 23.24 1.95
CA GLU A 165 -4.44 24.62 1.46
C GLU A 165 -3.44 24.90 0.33
N GLY A 166 -2.22 24.35 0.44
CA GLY A 166 -1.18 24.49 -0.57
C GLY A 166 -1.48 23.78 -1.90
N MET A 167 -2.20 22.66 -1.84
CA MET A 167 -2.57 21.87 -3.01
C MET A 167 -3.78 22.45 -3.76
N LEU A 168 -4.61 23.25 -3.11
CA LEU A 168 -5.80 23.83 -3.74
C LEU A 168 -5.44 25.00 -4.65
N CYS A 169 -5.66 24.84 -5.93
CA CYS A 169 -5.54 25.90 -6.93
C CYS A 169 -6.81 26.76 -6.98
N VAL A 170 -7.28 27.27 -5.84
CA VAL A 170 -8.58 27.93 -5.77
C VAL A 170 -8.46 29.39 -5.40
N GLU A 171 -9.03 30.25 -6.24
CA GLU A 171 -9.27 31.66 -5.96
C GLU A 171 -10.51 31.90 -5.06
N ASN A 172 -11.37 30.89 -4.86
CA ASN A 172 -12.65 31.03 -4.18
C ASN A 172 -12.59 30.58 -2.70
N GLU A 173 -12.90 31.50 -1.79
CA GLU A 173 -13.04 31.25 -0.36
C GLU A 173 -14.09 30.14 -0.04
N SER A 174 -15.11 29.97 -0.90
CA SER A 174 -16.20 29.01 -0.72
C SER A 174 -15.72 27.55 -0.67
N SER A 175 -14.81 27.17 -1.56
CA SER A 175 -14.28 25.80 -1.63
C SER A 175 -13.37 25.45 -0.45
N ARG A 176 -12.66 26.44 0.12
CA ARG A 176 -11.91 26.29 1.36
C ARG A 176 -12.82 26.07 2.57
N ILE A 177 -14.00 26.69 2.55
CA ILE A 177 -15.01 26.56 3.60
C ILE A 177 -15.67 25.19 3.53
N ALA A 178 -15.96 24.66 2.34
CA ALA A 178 -16.52 23.31 2.15
C ALA A 178 -15.63 22.23 2.75
N LEU A 179 -14.31 22.32 2.56
CA LEU A 179 -13.36 21.40 3.16
C LEU A 179 -13.28 21.52 4.69
N LYS A 180 -13.39 22.75 5.23
CA LYS A 180 -13.40 22.99 6.68
C LYS A 180 -14.76 22.68 7.33
N GLY A 181 -15.80 22.45 6.51
CA GLY A 181 -17.13 22.00 6.98
C GLY A 181 -17.85 22.98 7.85
N SER A 182 -17.77 24.26 7.52
CA SER A 182 -18.52 25.26 8.25
C SER A 182 -18.99 26.38 7.35
N GLU A 183 -20.22 26.27 6.87
CA GLU A 183 -20.94 27.45 6.38
C GLU A 183 -21.06 28.46 7.54
N VAL A 184 -20.78 29.73 7.23
CA VAL A 184 -21.00 30.80 8.19
C VAL A 184 -22.50 30.99 8.37
N SER A 185 -23.05 30.39 9.44
CA SER A 185 -24.49 30.45 9.76
C SER A 185 -24.90 31.81 10.30
N GLY A 186 -23.96 32.55 10.87
CA GLY A 186 -24.24 33.83 11.47
C GLY A 186 -22.97 34.59 11.83
N ILE A 187 -23.18 35.86 12.22
CA ILE A 187 -22.12 36.67 12.78
C ILE A 187 -22.66 37.23 14.11
N ARG A 188 -21.98 36.91 15.22
CA ARG A 188 -22.34 37.41 16.55
C ARG A 188 -21.25 38.29 17.15
N GLU A 189 -21.56 38.99 18.23
CA GLU A 189 -20.54 39.71 18.99
C GLU A 189 -19.56 38.74 19.68
N TYR A 190 -18.31 39.12 19.73
CA TYR A 190 -17.24 38.36 20.39
C TYR A 190 -17.55 38.19 21.89
N ALA A 191 -17.45 36.98 22.38
CA ALA A 191 -17.49 36.66 23.79
C ALA A 191 -16.10 36.20 24.27
N PRO A 192 -15.73 36.50 25.55
CA PRO A 192 -14.46 36.01 26.10
C PRO A 192 -14.37 34.49 26.04
N GLY A 193 -13.37 33.97 25.31
CA GLY A 193 -13.18 32.54 25.03
C GLY A 193 -13.30 32.18 23.54
N ASP A 194 -13.80 33.07 22.71
CA ASP A 194 -13.87 32.85 21.27
C ASP A 194 -12.47 32.91 20.61
N SER A 195 -12.26 32.07 19.60
CA SER A 195 -11.01 32.05 18.85
C SER A 195 -10.81 33.34 18.05
N MET A 196 -9.69 34.00 18.24
CA MET A 196 -9.31 35.22 17.50
C MET A 196 -9.23 34.99 15.98
N LYS A 197 -9.03 33.76 15.52
CA LYS A 197 -8.98 33.38 14.12
C LYS A 197 -10.33 33.54 13.39
N ASN A 198 -11.42 33.52 14.15
CA ASN A 198 -12.79 33.58 13.62
C ASN A 198 -13.34 35.00 13.58
N ILE A 199 -12.54 36.02 13.88
CA ILE A 199 -12.98 37.42 13.84
C ILE A 199 -13.25 37.86 12.38
N HIS A 200 -14.45 38.41 12.17
CA HIS A 200 -14.82 39.01 10.88
C HIS A 200 -14.33 40.46 10.83
N HIS A 201 -13.05 40.66 10.46
CA HIS A 201 -12.40 41.97 10.51
C HIS A 201 -13.16 43.11 9.79
N LYS A 202 -13.72 42.82 8.59
CA LYS A 202 -14.46 43.81 7.77
C LYS A 202 -15.74 44.29 8.46
N LEU A 203 -16.44 43.41 9.17
CA LEU A 203 -17.67 43.80 9.86
C LEU A 203 -17.37 44.43 11.22
N SER A 204 -16.34 43.91 11.92
CA SER A 204 -15.87 44.46 13.19
C SER A 204 -15.46 45.92 13.05
N SER A 205 -14.76 46.30 11.98
CA SER A 205 -14.37 47.70 11.73
C SER A 205 -15.55 48.60 11.36
N ARG A 206 -16.64 48.04 10.82
CA ARG A 206 -17.85 48.77 10.49
C ARG A 206 -18.76 49.02 11.67
N MET A 207 -18.80 48.04 12.59
CA MET A 207 -19.68 48.05 13.76
C MET A 207 -18.99 48.55 15.02
N SER A 208 -17.70 48.87 14.97
CA SER A 208 -16.86 49.27 16.13
C SER A 208 -16.92 48.28 17.30
N LYS A 209 -17.23 47.03 17.01
CA LYS A 209 -17.30 45.91 17.97
C LYS A 209 -16.67 44.71 17.31
N LEU A 210 -16.01 43.87 18.12
CA LEU A 210 -15.46 42.61 17.63
C LEU A 210 -16.59 41.65 17.25
N MET A 211 -16.66 41.28 15.99
CA MET A 211 -17.65 40.36 15.46
C MET A 211 -16.97 39.06 15.09
N VAL A 212 -17.55 37.93 15.51
CA VAL A 212 -17.05 36.58 15.26
C VAL A 212 -17.98 35.85 14.29
N LYS A 213 -17.42 35.18 13.31
CA LYS A 213 -18.16 34.28 12.42
C LYS A 213 -18.64 33.09 13.24
N GLU A 214 -19.92 32.86 13.24
CA GLU A 214 -20.54 31.67 13.81
C GLU A 214 -20.75 30.66 12.69
N TYR A 215 -20.19 29.52 12.86
CA TYR A 215 -20.27 28.46 11.86
C TYR A 215 -21.42 27.54 12.24
N ALA A 216 -22.31 27.22 11.29
CA ALA A 216 -23.34 26.21 11.53
C ALA A 216 -22.64 24.86 11.77
N ALA A 217 -22.92 24.26 12.91
CA ALA A 217 -22.76 22.83 12.98
C ALA A 217 -23.86 22.23 12.11
N GLU A 218 -23.55 21.83 10.88
CA GLU A 218 -24.46 20.95 10.14
C GLU A 218 -24.56 19.63 10.91
N GLU A 219 -25.57 19.53 11.75
CA GLU A 219 -26.00 18.26 12.30
C GLU A 219 -26.49 17.41 11.14
N GLY A 220 -25.68 16.44 10.71
CA GLY A 220 -26.18 15.25 10.04
C GLY A 220 -25.91 15.01 8.58
N SER A 221 -25.04 15.73 7.87
CA SER A 221 -24.55 15.24 6.59
C SER A 221 -23.27 14.43 6.77
N ASP A 222 -23.36 13.12 6.65
CA ASP A 222 -22.18 12.28 6.54
C ASP A 222 -21.46 12.66 5.24
N ASP A 223 -20.22 13.16 5.36
CA ASP A 223 -19.43 13.51 4.18
C ASP A 223 -19.06 12.23 3.41
N GLY A 224 -19.56 12.10 2.20
CA GLY A 224 -19.25 10.98 1.31
C GLY A 224 -17.93 11.20 0.57
N PHE A 225 -17.08 10.18 0.49
CA PHE A 225 -15.82 10.23 -0.24
C PHE A 225 -15.80 9.17 -1.33
N VAL A 226 -15.55 9.59 -2.56
CA VAL A 226 -15.50 8.71 -3.73
C VAL A 226 -14.23 8.94 -4.51
N PHE A 227 -13.58 7.87 -4.93
CA PHE A 227 -12.43 7.93 -5.83
C PHE A 227 -12.79 7.33 -7.20
N ILE A 228 -12.52 8.06 -8.27
CA ILE A 228 -12.70 7.60 -9.64
C ILE A 228 -11.35 7.50 -10.29
N ASP A 229 -10.94 6.26 -10.54
CA ASP A 229 -9.66 5.94 -11.17
C ASP A 229 -9.74 6.04 -12.70
N ASP A 230 -8.60 6.22 -13.33
CA ASP A 230 -8.43 6.17 -14.78
C ASP A 230 -7.12 5.46 -15.11
N ASP A 231 -7.21 4.27 -15.66
CA ASP A 231 -6.05 3.45 -16.03
C ASP A 231 -5.13 4.12 -17.06
N SER A 232 -5.64 5.12 -17.79
CA SER A 232 -4.87 5.86 -18.80
C SER A 232 -4.06 7.02 -18.21
N ALA A 233 -4.30 7.38 -16.94
CA ALA A 233 -3.67 8.52 -16.31
C ALA A 233 -2.22 8.23 -15.88
N GLN A 234 -1.44 9.31 -15.77
CA GLN A 234 -0.06 9.18 -15.28
C GLN A 234 -0.06 8.74 -13.80
N PRO A 235 0.78 7.77 -13.42
CA PRO A 235 0.82 7.25 -12.04
C PRO A 235 1.05 8.33 -10.97
N ASP A 236 1.84 9.36 -11.27
CA ASP A 236 2.12 10.44 -10.33
C ASP A 236 0.88 11.32 -10.07
N VAL A 237 0.06 11.57 -11.09
CA VAL A 237 -1.20 12.31 -10.96
C VAL A 237 -2.18 11.53 -10.10
N ARG A 238 -2.31 10.23 -10.36
CA ARG A 238 -3.13 9.31 -9.57
C ARG A 238 -2.71 9.31 -8.10
N ASP A 239 -1.41 9.20 -7.86
CA ASP A 239 -0.84 9.20 -6.51
C ASP A 239 -1.13 10.51 -5.77
N THR A 240 -1.01 11.65 -6.46
CA THR A 240 -1.30 12.97 -5.88
C THR A 240 -2.77 13.09 -5.47
N MET A 241 -3.69 12.63 -6.31
CA MET A 241 -5.12 12.64 -6.01
C MET A 241 -5.45 11.74 -4.81
N LEU A 242 -4.84 10.55 -4.73
CA LEU A 242 -4.98 9.64 -3.60
C LEU A 242 -4.39 10.24 -2.31
N GLU A 243 -3.22 10.90 -2.39
CA GLU A 243 -2.61 11.58 -1.25
C GLU A 243 -3.50 12.72 -0.74
N PHE A 244 -4.04 13.53 -1.65
CA PHE A 244 -4.93 14.60 -1.27
C PHE A 244 -6.20 14.08 -0.58
N MET A 245 -6.87 13.09 -1.18
CA MET A 245 -8.06 12.45 -0.61
C MET A 245 -7.76 11.86 0.78
N TYR A 246 -6.65 11.14 0.94
CA TYR A 246 -6.25 10.53 2.22
C TYR A 246 -6.09 11.57 3.32
N ASN A 247 -5.44 12.70 3.02
CA ASN A 247 -5.22 13.78 3.99
C ASN A 247 -6.51 14.52 4.32
N VAL A 248 -7.41 14.73 3.34
CA VAL A 248 -8.74 15.31 3.59
C VAL A 248 -9.57 14.41 4.50
N MET A 249 -9.62 13.10 4.25
CA MET A 249 -10.32 12.14 5.10
C MET A 249 -9.75 12.14 6.53
N TYR A 250 -8.41 12.19 6.65
CA TYR A 250 -7.76 12.26 7.95
C TYR A 250 -8.05 13.56 8.70
N LEU A 251 -8.11 14.70 8.01
CA LEU A 251 -8.51 15.98 8.61
C LEU A 251 -9.96 15.92 9.13
N ARG A 252 -10.87 15.29 8.37
CA ARG A 252 -12.26 15.09 8.80
C ARG A 252 -12.34 14.25 10.07
N LEU A 253 -11.58 13.17 10.12
CA LEU A 253 -11.49 12.34 11.33
C LEU A 253 -10.99 13.13 12.55
N LYS A 254 -9.99 14.02 12.39
CA LYS A 254 -9.51 14.89 13.47
C LYS A 254 -10.55 15.91 13.96
N THR A 255 -11.48 16.29 13.12
CA THR A 255 -12.54 17.28 13.46
C THR A 255 -13.81 16.63 13.99
N ASP A 256 -13.76 15.34 14.38
CA ASP A 256 -14.90 14.54 14.89
C ASP A 256 -16.12 14.52 13.94
N LYS A 257 -15.89 14.71 12.66
CA LYS A 257 -16.94 14.59 11.64
C LYS A 257 -17.00 13.15 11.14
N LYS A 258 -18.23 12.66 10.99
CA LYS A 258 -18.45 11.37 10.35
C LYS A 258 -18.08 11.45 8.89
N ALA A 259 -17.35 10.46 8.42
CA ALA A 259 -16.96 10.31 7.03
C ALA A 259 -17.35 8.91 6.54
N THR A 260 -17.91 8.83 5.34
CA THR A 260 -18.25 7.56 4.70
C THR A 260 -17.54 7.47 3.36
N GLY A 261 -16.67 6.47 3.20
CA GLY A 261 -16.05 6.15 1.91
C GLY A 261 -16.98 5.29 1.07
N TYR A 262 -17.08 5.55 -0.22
CA TYR A 262 -17.86 4.75 -1.15
C TYR A 262 -16.94 4.06 -2.16
N ILE A 263 -17.08 2.74 -2.31
CA ILE A 263 -16.36 1.94 -3.28
C ILE A 263 -17.31 1.63 -4.43
N LEU A 264 -16.93 2.06 -5.63
CA LEU A 264 -17.76 1.86 -6.81
C LEU A 264 -17.59 0.44 -7.36
N LYS A 265 -18.72 -0.28 -7.53
CA LYS A 265 -18.78 -1.61 -8.11
C LYS A 265 -19.88 -1.65 -9.18
N GLY A 266 -19.50 -1.37 -10.41
CA GLY A 266 -20.48 -1.23 -11.49
C GLY A 266 -21.50 -0.13 -11.18
N THR A 267 -22.78 -0.49 -11.04
CA THR A 267 -23.87 0.46 -10.76
C THR A 267 -24.13 0.73 -9.28
N ALA A 268 -23.45 0.03 -8.37
CA ALA A 268 -23.63 0.13 -6.93
C ALA A 268 -22.44 0.83 -6.25
N ALA A 269 -22.70 1.49 -5.12
CA ALA A 269 -21.71 2.08 -4.27
C ALA A 269 -21.76 1.43 -2.88
N ASP A 270 -20.70 0.70 -2.50
CA ASP A 270 -20.57 0.07 -1.19
C ASP A 270 -20.09 1.10 -0.15
N PRO A 271 -20.89 1.45 0.87
CA PRO A 271 -20.48 2.37 1.91
C PRO A 271 -19.51 1.72 2.91
N VAL A 272 -18.51 2.46 3.33
CA VAL A 272 -17.53 2.11 4.37
C VAL A 272 -17.49 3.24 5.38
N GLU A 273 -17.98 2.99 6.59
CA GLU A 273 -17.87 3.97 7.68
C GLU A 273 -16.42 4.15 8.12
N ILE A 274 -16.02 5.40 8.32
CA ILE A 274 -14.65 5.78 8.69
C ILE A 274 -14.69 6.43 10.05
N THR A 275 -14.24 5.70 11.06
CA THR A 275 -14.19 6.12 12.47
C THR A 275 -12.76 6.17 13.01
N SER A 276 -11.83 5.53 12.34
CA SER A 276 -10.43 5.45 12.74
C SER A 276 -9.48 5.56 11.56
N LYS A 277 -8.20 5.79 11.85
CA LYS A 277 -7.16 5.76 10.82
C LYS A 277 -7.07 4.38 10.14
N GLU A 278 -7.25 3.31 10.90
CA GLU A 278 -7.24 1.94 10.37
C GLU A 278 -8.38 1.71 9.36
N ASP A 279 -9.53 2.36 9.55
CA ASP A 279 -10.63 2.30 8.59
C ASP A 279 -10.28 3.02 7.29
N ILE A 280 -9.55 4.15 7.36
CA ILE A 280 -9.02 4.83 6.17
C ILE A 280 -8.07 3.91 5.42
N ASP A 281 -7.11 3.28 6.12
CA ASP A 281 -6.14 2.37 5.51
C ASP A 281 -6.84 1.18 4.83
N ASN A 282 -7.83 0.58 5.48
CA ASN A 282 -8.65 -0.50 4.93
C ASN A 282 -9.51 -0.04 3.74
N PHE A 283 -10.05 1.18 3.80
CA PHE A 283 -10.80 1.75 2.70
C PHE A 283 -9.93 1.89 1.45
N PHE A 284 -8.70 2.43 1.59
CA PHE A 284 -7.79 2.55 0.46
C PHE A 284 -7.33 1.18 -0.09
N GLU A 285 -7.13 0.18 0.79
CA GLU A 285 -6.86 -1.19 0.33
C GLU A 285 -7.99 -1.71 -0.57
N ARG A 286 -9.25 -1.50 -0.14
CA ARG A 286 -10.42 -1.91 -0.94
C ARG A 286 -10.57 -1.08 -2.22
N VAL A 287 -10.28 0.23 -2.19
CA VAL A 287 -10.26 1.07 -3.40
C VAL A 287 -9.28 0.51 -4.43
N TYR A 288 -8.10 0.04 -4.01
CA TYR A 288 -7.13 -0.54 -4.94
C TYR A 288 -7.52 -1.89 -5.51
N GLU A 289 -8.35 -2.67 -4.82
CA GLU A 289 -8.70 -4.04 -5.24
C GLU A 289 -10.06 -4.15 -5.91
N GLU A 290 -11.03 -3.39 -5.43
CA GLU A 290 -12.45 -3.61 -5.73
C GLU A 290 -13.07 -2.45 -6.53
N ASN A 291 -12.41 -1.27 -6.58
CA ASN A 291 -13.00 -0.11 -7.20
C ASN A 291 -12.99 -0.24 -8.73
N GLU A 292 -14.17 -0.29 -9.30
CA GLU A 292 -14.38 -0.23 -10.75
C GLU A 292 -14.64 1.22 -11.15
N ALA A 293 -13.92 1.72 -12.15
CA ALA A 293 -14.05 3.09 -12.64
C ALA A 293 -15.35 3.31 -13.42
N ASP A 294 -16.51 2.88 -12.87
CA ASP A 294 -17.82 3.12 -13.49
C ASP A 294 -18.56 4.26 -12.79
N GLU A 295 -18.72 5.34 -13.52
CA GLU A 295 -19.36 6.57 -13.07
C GLU A 295 -20.87 6.38 -12.75
N GLN A 296 -21.48 5.28 -13.16
CA GLN A 296 -22.91 5.00 -12.92
C GLN A 296 -23.19 4.71 -11.43
N GLY A 297 -22.22 4.15 -10.71
CA GLY A 297 -22.33 3.89 -9.27
C GLY A 297 -22.49 5.16 -8.42
N LEU A 298 -22.12 6.33 -8.95
CA LEU A 298 -22.32 7.61 -8.27
C LEU A 298 -23.80 7.88 -7.95
N ASN A 299 -24.73 7.41 -8.76
CA ASN A 299 -26.16 7.67 -8.56
C ASN A 299 -26.75 7.04 -7.28
N ASP A 300 -26.03 6.13 -6.66
CA ASP A 300 -26.45 5.41 -5.46
C ASP A 300 -25.99 6.07 -4.15
N ILE A 301 -25.30 7.22 -4.24
CA ILE A 301 -24.77 7.95 -3.08
C ILE A 301 -25.88 8.82 -2.49
N PRO A 302 -26.22 8.66 -1.20
CA PRO A 302 -27.44 9.25 -0.60
C PRO A 302 -27.36 10.72 -0.25
N SER A 303 -26.17 11.31 -0.09
CA SER A 303 -25.98 12.69 0.37
C SER A 303 -24.76 13.34 -0.26
N GLY A 304 -24.44 14.56 0.12
CA GLY A 304 -23.29 15.31 -0.43
C GLY A 304 -22.00 14.50 -0.45
N ALA A 305 -21.28 14.57 -1.56
CA ALA A 305 -20.07 13.77 -1.76
C ALA A 305 -18.91 14.62 -2.29
N PHE A 306 -17.72 14.28 -1.79
CA PHE A 306 -16.44 14.72 -2.33
C PHE A 306 -15.98 13.68 -3.34
N VAL A 307 -16.03 14.04 -4.62
CA VAL A 307 -15.65 13.16 -5.72
C VAL A 307 -14.23 13.51 -6.17
N PHE A 308 -13.30 12.58 -6.03
CA PHE A 308 -11.91 12.73 -6.46
C PHE A 308 -11.72 11.93 -7.74
N ALA A 309 -11.45 12.59 -8.84
CA ALA A 309 -11.24 11.95 -10.12
C ALA A 309 -9.87 12.27 -10.69
N VAL A 310 -9.25 11.28 -11.29
CA VAL A 310 -7.91 11.41 -11.89
C VAL A 310 -7.96 12.07 -13.25
N SER A 311 -9.08 11.93 -13.96
CA SER A 311 -9.32 12.55 -15.24
C SER A 311 -10.74 13.13 -15.34
N PHE A 312 -10.91 14.12 -16.22
CA PHE A 312 -12.22 14.67 -16.51
C PHE A 312 -12.87 13.91 -17.67
N THR A 313 -14.06 13.35 -17.41
CA THR A 313 -14.90 12.70 -18.43
C THR A 313 -16.26 13.41 -18.49
N GLU A 314 -16.81 13.59 -19.69
CA GLU A 314 -18.14 14.21 -19.83
C GLU A 314 -19.27 13.37 -19.19
N LYS A 315 -19.07 12.05 -19.12
CA LYS A 315 -19.96 11.13 -18.37
C LYS A 315 -19.95 11.45 -16.88
N LEU A 316 -18.75 11.58 -16.29
CA LEU A 316 -18.56 11.95 -14.90
C LEU A 316 -19.28 13.24 -14.57
N TYR A 317 -19.11 14.26 -15.38
CA TYR A 317 -19.78 15.53 -15.18
C TYR A 317 -21.30 15.40 -15.22
N ARG A 318 -21.85 14.63 -16.15
CA ARG A 318 -23.30 14.38 -16.24
C ARG A 318 -23.81 13.62 -15.01
N SER A 319 -23.07 12.63 -14.52
CA SER A 319 -23.40 11.90 -13.29
C SER A 319 -23.37 12.83 -12.07
N CYS A 320 -22.37 13.69 -11.94
CA CYS A 320 -22.30 14.71 -10.89
C CYS A 320 -23.48 15.70 -10.98
N LEU A 321 -23.87 16.15 -12.16
CA LEU A 321 -25.04 17.02 -12.36
C LEU A 321 -26.35 16.37 -11.95
N GLN A 322 -26.53 15.07 -12.24
CA GLN A 322 -27.73 14.33 -11.83
C GLN A 322 -27.80 14.18 -10.30
N LEU A 323 -26.66 14.04 -9.66
CA LEU A 323 -26.55 14.00 -8.19
C LEU A 323 -26.82 15.36 -7.56
N CYS A 324 -26.29 16.47 -8.11
CA CYS A 324 -26.57 17.82 -7.64
C CYS A 324 -28.07 18.16 -7.68
N GLY A 325 -28.82 17.55 -8.57
CA GLY A 325 -30.29 17.68 -8.61
C GLY A 325 -31.03 16.92 -7.51
N LYS A 326 -30.37 15.96 -6.85
CA LYS A 326 -30.94 15.09 -5.81
C LYS A 326 -30.37 15.35 -4.40
N ALA A 327 -29.10 15.71 -4.33
CA ALA A 327 -28.36 15.91 -3.09
C ALA A 327 -27.73 17.32 -3.09
N ASN A 328 -27.71 17.95 -1.94
CA ASN A 328 -27.06 19.22 -1.74
C ASN A 328 -25.54 18.99 -1.63
N ASN A 329 -24.76 19.78 -2.36
CA ASN A 329 -23.29 19.91 -2.27
C ASN A 329 -22.47 18.71 -2.73
N ILE A 330 -22.21 18.64 -4.04
CA ILE A 330 -21.16 17.81 -4.60
C ILE A 330 -19.97 18.68 -5.00
N VAL A 331 -18.79 18.30 -4.52
CA VAL A 331 -17.54 18.96 -4.90
C VAL A 331 -16.70 17.96 -5.70
N LEU A 332 -16.38 18.33 -6.94
CA LEU A 332 -15.54 17.52 -7.82
C LEU A 332 -14.09 18.02 -7.77
N TYR A 333 -13.19 17.16 -7.31
CA TYR A 333 -11.76 17.43 -7.29
C TYR A 333 -11.10 16.84 -8.52
N LEU A 334 -10.39 17.67 -9.26
CA LEU A 334 -9.66 17.30 -10.48
C LEU A 334 -8.20 17.74 -10.40
N PRO A 335 -7.28 17.04 -11.08
CA PRO A 335 -5.91 17.50 -11.21
C PRO A 335 -5.83 18.77 -12.07
N ASP A 336 -5.00 19.74 -11.67
CA ASP A 336 -4.76 20.96 -12.44
C ASP A 336 -3.83 20.66 -13.63
N ILE A 337 -4.42 20.22 -14.71
CA ILE A 337 -3.76 20.03 -15.99
C ILE A 337 -4.32 21.11 -16.90
N GLU A 338 -3.48 21.92 -17.57
CA GLU A 338 -3.87 23.10 -18.36
C GLU A 338 -5.04 22.86 -19.35
N GLN A 339 -5.27 21.62 -19.76
CA GLN A 339 -6.37 21.22 -20.65
C GLN A 339 -7.70 20.94 -19.92
N SER A 340 -7.72 20.89 -18.59
CA SER A 340 -8.89 20.47 -17.80
C SER A 340 -9.69 21.63 -17.22
N ARG A 341 -9.18 22.85 -17.24
CA ARG A 341 -9.90 24.01 -16.69
C ARG A 341 -11.08 24.36 -17.58
N MET A 342 -12.28 24.00 -17.16
CA MET A 342 -13.54 24.31 -17.80
C MET A 342 -14.49 24.96 -16.80
N ASP A 343 -15.05 26.12 -17.19
CA ASP A 343 -16.12 26.73 -16.42
C ASP A 343 -17.44 26.03 -16.76
N LYS A 344 -17.90 25.15 -15.84
CA LYS A 344 -19.09 24.32 -16.03
C LYS A 344 -20.14 24.64 -14.95
N PRO A 345 -21.28 25.21 -15.33
CA PRO A 345 -22.33 25.60 -14.39
C PRO A 345 -22.97 24.38 -13.73
N GLY A 346 -23.19 24.43 -12.43
CA GLY A 346 -24.02 23.49 -11.67
C GLY A 346 -23.28 22.44 -10.84
N VAL A 347 -21.95 22.30 -10.99
CA VAL A 347 -21.11 21.46 -10.10
C VAL A 347 -19.94 22.31 -9.62
N GLU A 348 -19.66 22.29 -8.34
CA GLU A 348 -18.46 22.93 -7.81
C GLU A 348 -17.23 22.09 -8.18
N VAL A 349 -16.33 22.66 -9.00
CA VAL A 349 -15.11 21.98 -9.45
C VAL A 349 -13.91 22.66 -8.79
N VAL A 350 -13.10 21.87 -8.13
CA VAL A 350 -11.87 22.31 -7.46
C VAL A 350 -10.67 21.64 -8.12
N TYR A 351 -9.68 22.44 -8.50
CA TYR A 351 -8.47 21.93 -9.12
C TYR A 351 -7.36 21.77 -8.09
N ILE A 352 -6.64 20.64 -8.19
CA ILE A 352 -5.55 20.26 -7.29
C ILE A 352 -4.24 20.36 -8.06
N SER A 353 -3.28 21.09 -7.52
CA SER A 353 -1.93 21.19 -8.10
C SER A 353 -1.27 19.82 -8.17
N THR A 354 -0.90 19.39 -9.38
CA THR A 354 -0.14 18.15 -9.63
C THR A 354 1.34 18.44 -9.91
N GLY A 355 1.74 19.70 -9.89
CA GLY A 355 3.09 20.17 -10.21
C GLY A 355 3.97 20.27 -8.99
N GLY A 356 4.98 19.39 -8.93
CA GLY A 356 6.18 19.57 -8.15
C GLY A 356 6.22 18.78 -6.86
N GLU A 357 7.21 17.90 -6.74
CA GLU A 357 7.84 17.58 -5.46
C GLU A 357 8.31 18.91 -4.84
N GLY A 358 7.38 19.68 -4.29
CA GLY A 358 7.71 20.77 -3.40
C GLY A 358 8.26 20.15 -2.13
N ASP A 359 9.42 20.56 -1.71
CA ASP A 359 9.96 20.38 -0.36
C ASP A 359 8.94 20.92 0.66
N TRP A 360 7.96 20.09 1.04
CA TRP A 360 7.01 20.34 2.13
C TRP A 360 7.48 19.67 3.40
#